data_b57a7cbc57f29bdccee06ad55d1493ee
#
_entry.id   b57a7cbc57f29bdccee06ad55d1493ee
#
_cell.length_a   1.000
_cell.length_b   1.000
_cell.length_c   1.000
_cell.angle_alpha   90.00
_cell.angle_beta   90.00
_cell.angle_gamma   90.00
#
_symmetry.space_group_name_H-M   'P 1'
#
loop_
_entity.id
_entity.type
_entity.pdbx_description
1 polymer ?
#
loop_
_entity_poly.entity_id
_entity_poly.type
_entity_poly.pdbx_seq_one_letter_code
_entity_poly.pdbx_strand_id
1 'polypeptide(L)'
;MSFEKSSEPESLSPEQEPKKYWVMTAKIKNLGPGITLWAELEPGNPYKLNDIVIGEFSMGITPMTIVESPRIQTEEAPIPRPTYRVLRKATFEDHSRIVTLRARETNLLLFVRERSDARNLGMRVVEVTGNLAATEFIIYYTAEGRVDFRELVKDIHGRFRGRHELRQISPREHAGLLGGVGPCGQGLCCSSFISEFKSVTTRQAKEIDPDLSPMKTTGMCGRLKCCLSFDPNDKISGTTGDWVTVDNDPMGRKNPKEKVFPLSATRRSA
;
A
#
# COMPACT_ATOMS: atom_id res chain seq x y z
N MET A 1 71.08 -22.98 -13.58
CA MET A 1 69.83 -23.78 -13.58
C MET A 1 68.97 -23.29 -12.43
N SER A 2 68.07 -22.35 -12.75
CA SER A 2 67.18 -21.70 -11.77
C SER A 2 65.77 -22.29 -11.98
N PHE A 3 65.26 -22.94 -10.96
CA PHE A 3 63.90 -23.49 -10.99
C PHE A 3 62.91 -22.35 -10.70
N GLU A 4 62.11 -22.04 -11.70
CA GLU A 4 60.91 -21.20 -11.55
C GLU A 4 59.83 -21.98 -10.74
N LYS A 5 59.40 -21.36 -9.63
CA LYS A 5 58.26 -21.80 -8.86
C LYS A 5 57.00 -21.45 -9.64
N SER A 6 56.31 -22.46 -10.13
CA SER A 6 54.94 -22.35 -10.62
C SER A 6 54.00 -21.91 -9.51
N SER A 7 53.40 -20.71 -9.67
CA SER A 7 52.33 -20.19 -8.85
C SER A 7 51.06 -21.03 -9.10
N GLU A 8 50.59 -21.70 -8.08
CA GLU A 8 49.26 -22.33 -8.04
C GLU A 8 48.19 -21.23 -8.21
N PRO A 9 47.11 -21.49 -8.97
CA PRO A 9 46.03 -20.52 -9.07
C PRO A 9 45.29 -20.47 -7.73
N GLU A 10 45.19 -19.28 -7.16
CA GLU A 10 44.33 -18.94 -6.03
C GLU A 10 42.91 -19.49 -6.28
N SER A 11 42.46 -20.35 -5.40
CA SER A 11 41.09 -20.86 -5.40
C SER A 11 40.13 -19.69 -5.19
N LEU A 12 39.39 -19.32 -6.24
CA LEU A 12 38.27 -18.41 -6.17
C LEU A 12 37.32 -18.86 -5.06
N SER A 13 37.10 -17.98 -4.10
CA SER A 13 36.10 -18.16 -3.06
C SER A 13 34.74 -18.46 -3.70
N PRO A 14 33.95 -19.38 -3.15
CA PRO A 14 32.64 -19.70 -3.71
C PRO A 14 31.80 -18.41 -3.80
N GLU A 15 31.44 -18.03 -5.02
CA GLU A 15 30.49 -16.94 -5.28
C GLU A 15 29.25 -17.22 -4.44
N GLN A 16 29.00 -16.34 -3.47
CA GLN A 16 27.81 -16.46 -2.64
C GLN A 16 26.62 -16.28 -3.58
N GLU A 17 25.85 -17.37 -3.77
CA GLU A 17 24.62 -17.30 -4.56
C GLU A 17 23.77 -16.11 -4.07
N PRO A 18 23.20 -15.29 -4.99
CA PRO A 18 22.42 -14.14 -4.61
C PRO A 18 21.25 -14.57 -3.71
N LYS A 19 21.09 -13.90 -2.60
CA LYS A 19 20.01 -14.22 -1.64
C LYS A 19 18.65 -14.10 -2.34
N LYS A 20 17.87 -15.15 -2.23
CA LYS A 20 16.49 -15.23 -2.74
C LYS A 20 15.51 -14.98 -1.61
N TYR A 21 14.37 -14.35 -1.94
CA TYR A 21 13.30 -14.11 -0.99
C TYR A 21 11.93 -14.17 -1.68
N TRP A 22 10.89 -14.43 -0.88
CA TRP A 22 9.51 -14.35 -1.35
C TRP A 22 9.05 -12.90 -1.44
N VAL A 23 8.34 -12.57 -2.52
CA VAL A 23 7.62 -11.29 -2.68
C VAL A 23 6.16 -11.60 -2.89
N MET A 24 5.29 -10.90 -2.19
CA MET A 24 3.85 -11.07 -2.25
C MET A 24 3.14 -9.75 -2.06
N THR A 25 1.96 -9.62 -2.64
CA THR A 25 1.08 -8.48 -2.41
C THR A 25 -0.02 -8.90 -1.45
N ALA A 26 -0.21 -8.12 -0.39
CA ALA A 26 -1.25 -8.38 0.60
C ALA A 26 -2.05 -7.11 0.92
N LYS A 27 -3.24 -7.27 1.51
CA LYS A 27 -4.13 -6.18 1.91
C LYS A 27 -4.52 -6.30 3.38
N ILE A 28 -4.59 -5.16 4.06
CA ILE A 28 -5.19 -5.07 5.40
C ILE A 28 -6.70 -5.03 5.22
N LYS A 29 -7.45 -5.98 5.81
CA LYS A 29 -8.91 -6.10 5.69
C LYS A 29 -9.43 -6.18 4.24
N ASN A 30 -8.60 -6.59 3.29
CA ASN A 30 -8.90 -6.56 1.84
C ASN A 30 -9.22 -5.15 1.30
N LEU A 31 -8.76 -4.11 1.99
CA LEU A 31 -9.01 -2.71 1.65
C LEU A 31 -7.81 -2.07 0.95
N GLY A 32 -8.11 -1.10 0.09
CA GLY A 32 -7.11 -0.28 -0.58
C GLY A 32 -6.25 -1.02 -1.60
N PRO A 33 -5.19 -0.38 -2.09
CA PRO A 33 -4.18 -1.00 -2.93
C PRO A 33 -3.42 -2.08 -2.16
N GLY A 34 -2.90 -3.06 -2.89
CA GLY A 34 -2.05 -4.08 -2.28
C GLY A 34 -0.74 -3.48 -1.77
N ILE A 35 -0.26 -4.03 -0.67
CA ILE A 35 1.04 -3.70 -0.08
C ILE A 35 2.00 -4.80 -0.47
N THR A 36 3.13 -4.44 -1.05
CA THR A 36 4.16 -5.41 -1.38
C THR A 36 4.98 -5.76 -0.13
N LEU A 37 5.08 -7.05 0.14
CA LEU A 37 5.76 -7.62 1.30
C LEU A 37 6.84 -8.58 0.85
N TRP A 38 7.84 -8.80 1.68
CA TRP A 38 8.84 -9.84 1.46
C TRP A 38 8.92 -10.80 2.66
N ALA A 39 9.33 -12.03 2.40
CA ALA A 39 9.63 -13.03 3.41
C ALA A 39 10.91 -13.76 3.06
N GLU A 40 11.60 -14.30 4.07
CA GLU A 40 12.76 -15.17 3.85
C GLU A 40 12.36 -16.42 3.06
N LEU A 41 13.29 -16.93 2.25
CA LEU A 41 13.07 -18.14 1.49
C LEU A 41 13.19 -19.36 2.43
N GLU A 42 12.03 -19.92 2.78
CA GLU A 42 11.96 -21.18 3.49
C GLU A 42 11.79 -22.36 2.51
N PRO A 43 12.21 -23.59 2.87
CA PRO A 43 12.00 -24.77 2.03
C PRO A 43 10.50 -24.99 1.74
N GLY A 44 10.16 -25.12 0.48
CA GLY A 44 8.78 -25.20 0.01
C GLY A 44 8.16 -23.82 -0.26
N ASN A 45 6.89 -23.82 -0.64
CA ASN A 45 6.10 -22.57 -0.73
C ASN A 45 5.07 -22.53 0.41
N PRO A 46 5.40 -21.92 1.56
CA PRO A 46 4.49 -21.86 2.70
C PRO A 46 3.31 -20.95 2.46
N TYR A 47 3.40 -20.02 1.49
CA TYR A 47 2.43 -18.95 1.26
C TYR A 47 1.54 -19.26 0.06
N LYS A 48 0.23 -19.04 0.21
CA LYS A 48 -0.78 -19.22 -0.84
C LYS A 48 -1.67 -18.00 -0.94
N LEU A 49 -2.35 -17.86 -2.07
CA LEU A 49 -3.41 -16.88 -2.25
C LEU A 49 -4.47 -17.03 -1.15
N ASN A 50 -4.96 -15.91 -0.62
CA ASN A 50 -5.90 -15.81 0.50
C ASN A 50 -5.37 -16.27 1.88
N ASP A 51 -4.11 -16.66 2.00
CA ASP A 51 -3.53 -16.88 3.31
C ASP A 51 -3.46 -15.57 4.11
N ILE A 52 -3.69 -15.70 5.41
CA ILE A 52 -3.45 -14.59 6.34
C ILE A 52 -2.02 -14.69 6.84
N VAL A 53 -1.27 -13.61 6.66
CA VAL A 53 0.10 -13.45 7.12
C VAL A 53 0.18 -12.37 8.18
N ILE A 54 1.10 -12.53 9.07
CA ILE A 54 1.45 -11.57 10.10
C ILE A 54 2.72 -10.86 9.65
N GLY A 55 2.62 -9.57 9.41
CA GLY A 55 3.73 -8.74 8.95
C GLY A 55 3.99 -7.56 9.84
N GLU A 56 5.18 -7.02 9.75
CA GLU A 56 5.56 -5.77 10.39
C GLU A 56 5.20 -4.62 9.46
N PHE A 57 4.35 -3.73 9.93
CA PHE A 57 3.84 -2.58 9.21
C PHE A 57 3.97 -1.30 10.03
N SER A 58 3.63 -0.14 9.47
CA SER A 58 3.80 1.17 10.12
C SER A 58 3.15 1.32 11.50
N MET A 59 2.08 0.56 11.75
CA MET A 59 1.38 0.51 13.05
C MET A 59 1.81 -0.68 13.93
N GLY A 60 2.93 -1.34 13.59
CA GLY A 60 3.40 -2.56 14.26
C GLY A 60 2.89 -3.84 13.61
N ILE A 61 2.83 -4.92 14.37
CA ILE A 61 2.45 -6.25 13.89
C ILE A 61 0.99 -6.26 13.43
N THR A 62 0.76 -6.49 12.14
CA THR A 62 -0.55 -6.35 11.52
C THR A 62 -0.91 -7.61 10.70
N PRO A 63 -2.15 -8.12 10.82
CA PRO A 63 -2.63 -9.21 10.00
C PRO A 63 -3.02 -8.71 8.60
N MET A 64 -2.55 -9.39 7.56
CA MET A 64 -2.80 -9.06 6.17
C MET A 64 -3.17 -10.30 5.37
N THR A 65 -4.00 -10.15 4.33
CA THR A 65 -4.42 -11.24 3.45
C THR A 65 -3.67 -11.15 2.14
N ILE A 66 -3.04 -12.23 1.69
CA ILE A 66 -2.34 -12.31 0.41
C ILE A 66 -3.37 -12.25 -0.72
N VAL A 67 -3.20 -11.29 -1.64
CA VAL A 67 -4.12 -11.05 -2.77
C VAL A 67 -3.51 -11.37 -4.13
N GLU A 68 -2.20 -11.61 -4.19
CA GLU A 68 -1.49 -12.07 -5.39
C GLU A 68 -0.62 -13.26 -5.06
N SER A 69 -0.44 -14.15 -6.03
CA SER A 69 0.40 -15.34 -5.86
C SER A 69 1.83 -14.94 -5.53
N PRO A 70 2.42 -15.49 -4.46
CA PRO A 70 3.80 -15.22 -4.09
C PRO A 70 4.77 -15.64 -5.19
N ARG A 71 5.85 -14.86 -5.36
CA ARG A 71 6.92 -15.10 -6.33
C ARG A 71 8.28 -14.99 -5.66
N ILE A 72 9.26 -15.69 -6.20
CA ILE A 72 10.64 -15.60 -5.73
C ILE A 72 11.34 -14.47 -6.49
N GLN A 73 12.09 -13.65 -5.76
CA GLN A 73 12.94 -12.60 -6.29
C GLN A 73 14.34 -12.71 -5.69
N THR A 74 15.36 -12.27 -6.43
CA THR A 74 16.76 -12.21 -6.00
C THR A 74 17.13 -10.78 -5.62
N GLU A 75 18.14 -10.59 -4.78
CA GLU A 75 18.65 -9.26 -4.42
C GLU A 75 19.20 -8.47 -5.62
N GLU A 76 19.63 -9.15 -6.68
CA GLU A 76 20.12 -8.53 -7.91
C GLU A 76 19.00 -8.06 -8.85
N ALA A 77 17.74 -8.31 -8.50
CA ALA A 77 16.61 -7.86 -9.31
C ALA A 77 16.57 -6.32 -9.40
N PRO A 78 16.15 -5.75 -10.55
CA PRO A 78 16.10 -4.30 -10.74
C PRO A 78 15.09 -3.60 -9.83
N ILE A 79 14.22 -4.36 -9.18
CA ILE A 79 13.22 -3.85 -8.22
C ILE A 79 13.78 -4.03 -6.82
N PRO A 80 13.93 -2.97 -6.01
CA PRO A 80 14.44 -3.06 -4.65
C PRO A 80 13.56 -3.95 -3.78
N ARG A 81 14.16 -4.53 -2.73
CA ARG A 81 13.42 -5.32 -1.74
C ARG A 81 12.33 -4.45 -1.12
N PRO A 82 11.09 -4.96 -0.99
CA PRO A 82 10.02 -4.26 -0.30
C PRO A 82 10.39 -3.86 1.13
N THR A 83 9.85 -2.74 1.61
CA THR A 83 10.14 -2.23 2.97
C THR A 83 9.53 -3.12 4.06
N TYR A 84 8.37 -3.70 3.78
CA TYR A 84 7.60 -4.44 4.79
C TYR A 84 7.88 -5.94 4.75
N ARG A 85 8.14 -6.51 5.94
CA ARG A 85 8.49 -7.92 6.11
C ARG A 85 7.31 -8.73 6.60
N VAL A 86 7.12 -9.91 6.02
CA VAL A 86 6.28 -10.96 6.60
C VAL A 86 7.06 -11.67 7.69
N LEU A 87 6.50 -11.74 8.88
CA LEU A 87 7.12 -12.44 10.01
C LEU A 87 6.79 -13.93 9.95
N ARG A 88 5.52 -14.27 9.69
CA ARG A 88 5.04 -15.66 9.60
C ARG A 88 3.63 -15.74 9.05
N LYS A 89 3.19 -16.94 8.74
CA LYS A 89 1.78 -17.24 8.48
C LYS A 89 0.97 -17.18 9.78
N ALA A 90 -0.30 -16.77 9.71
CA ALA A 90 -1.18 -16.72 10.88
C ALA A 90 -1.46 -18.13 11.43
N THR A 91 -1.36 -18.28 12.74
CA THR A 91 -1.70 -19.50 13.48
C THR A 91 -3.20 -19.50 13.83
N PHE A 92 -3.69 -20.62 14.36
CA PHE A 92 -5.06 -20.70 14.86
C PHE A 92 -5.34 -19.68 15.97
N GLU A 93 -4.40 -19.45 16.86
CA GLU A 93 -4.51 -18.44 17.92
C GLU A 93 -4.59 -17.01 17.35
N ASP A 94 -3.81 -16.73 16.29
CA ASP A 94 -3.88 -15.43 15.63
C ASP A 94 -5.25 -15.20 14.99
N HIS A 95 -5.88 -16.22 14.42
CA HIS A 95 -7.25 -16.09 13.90
C HIS A 95 -8.24 -15.65 14.99
N SER A 96 -8.16 -16.22 16.18
CA SER A 96 -9.00 -15.82 17.30
C SER A 96 -8.73 -14.36 17.72
N ARG A 97 -7.47 -13.95 17.75
CA ARG A 97 -7.07 -12.56 18.03
C ARG A 97 -7.58 -11.61 16.93
N ILE A 98 -7.51 -12.02 15.66
CA ILE A 98 -8.01 -11.22 14.54
C ILE A 98 -9.52 -11.01 14.66
N VAL A 99 -10.30 -12.03 15.01
CA VAL A 99 -11.75 -11.89 15.23
C VAL A 99 -12.03 -10.86 16.35
N THR A 100 -11.32 -10.95 17.46
CA THR A 100 -11.44 -9.99 18.57
C THR A 100 -11.04 -8.58 18.14
N LEU A 101 -9.96 -8.44 17.37
CA LEU A 101 -9.54 -7.16 16.80
C LEU A 101 -10.62 -6.56 15.90
N ARG A 102 -11.20 -7.34 14.99
CA ARG A 102 -12.28 -6.87 14.09
C ARG A 102 -13.51 -6.38 14.86
N ALA A 103 -13.89 -7.10 15.93
CA ALA A 103 -14.98 -6.66 16.79
C ALA A 103 -14.66 -5.30 17.48
N ARG A 104 -13.43 -5.12 17.96
CA ARG A 104 -12.99 -3.85 18.56
C ARG A 104 -12.96 -2.71 17.55
N GLU A 105 -12.45 -2.94 16.35
CA GLU A 105 -12.43 -1.96 15.25
C GLU A 105 -13.85 -1.50 14.89
N THR A 106 -14.80 -2.45 14.78
CA THR A 106 -16.20 -2.16 14.47
C THR A 106 -16.85 -1.34 15.59
N ASN A 107 -16.64 -1.72 16.85
CA ASN A 107 -17.15 -0.97 18.00
C ASN A 107 -16.60 0.46 18.06
N LEU A 108 -15.30 0.62 17.80
CA LEU A 108 -14.66 1.93 17.76
C LEU A 108 -15.19 2.76 16.58
N LEU A 109 -15.35 2.16 15.39
CA LEU A 109 -15.92 2.82 14.22
C LEU A 109 -17.31 3.37 14.48
N LEU A 110 -18.20 2.56 15.05
CA LEU A 110 -19.57 2.96 15.37
C LEU A 110 -19.59 4.08 16.42
N PHE A 111 -18.79 3.94 17.46
CA PHE A 111 -18.67 4.96 18.50
C PHE A 111 -18.19 6.30 17.97
N VAL A 112 -17.13 6.29 17.14
CA VAL A 112 -16.58 7.53 16.57
C VAL A 112 -17.58 8.18 15.61
N ARG A 113 -18.34 7.39 14.82
CA ARG A 113 -19.41 7.92 13.98
C ARG A 113 -20.49 8.61 14.81
N GLU A 114 -21.01 7.93 15.82
CA GLU A 114 -22.04 8.47 16.71
C GLU A 114 -21.56 9.80 17.35
N ARG A 115 -20.34 9.84 17.87
CA ARG A 115 -19.79 11.04 18.51
C ARG A 115 -19.50 12.16 17.53
N SER A 116 -19.03 11.84 16.32
CA SER A 116 -18.82 12.79 15.25
C SER A 116 -20.11 13.47 14.83
N ASP A 117 -21.18 12.69 14.66
CA ASP A 117 -22.51 13.20 14.28
C ASP A 117 -23.14 14.03 15.41
N ALA A 118 -23.08 13.56 16.66
CA ALA A 118 -23.59 14.27 17.83
C ALA A 118 -22.91 15.64 18.05
N ARG A 119 -21.64 15.78 17.63
CA ARG A 119 -20.88 17.03 17.73
C ARG A 119 -20.87 17.86 16.47
N ASN A 120 -21.55 17.43 15.41
CA ASN A 120 -21.60 18.10 14.08
C ASN A 120 -20.21 18.46 13.55
N LEU A 121 -19.25 17.54 13.63
CA LEU A 121 -17.86 17.80 13.26
C LEU A 121 -17.63 17.96 11.74
N GLY A 122 -18.63 17.73 10.90
CA GLY A 122 -18.50 17.82 9.44
C GLY A 122 -17.52 16.82 8.83
N MET A 123 -17.24 15.71 9.55
CA MET A 123 -16.36 14.65 9.11
C MET A 123 -17.15 13.35 8.92
N ARG A 124 -16.77 12.58 7.91
CA ARG A 124 -17.30 11.25 7.67
C ARG A 124 -16.24 10.20 7.99
N VAL A 125 -16.48 9.40 9.03
CA VAL A 125 -15.58 8.31 9.40
C VAL A 125 -15.77 7.14 8.42
N VAL A 126 -14.69 6.74 7.77
CA VAL A 126 -14.69 5.72 6.72
C VAL A 126 -14.43 4.35 7.30
N GLU A 127 -13.28 4.18 7.96
CA GLU A 127 -12.81 2.87 8.42
C GLU A 127 -11.89 3.02 9.63
N VAL A 128 -11.76 1.95 10.39
CA VAL A 128 -10.80 1.83 11.50
C VAL A 128 -9.96 0.58 11.28
N THR A 129 -8.65 0.71 11.42
CA THR A 129 -7.73 -0.44 11.38
C THR A 129 -6.85 -0.43 12.61
N GLY A 130 -6.57 -1.61 13.17
CA GLY A 130 -5.73 -1.77 14.34
C GLY A 130 -4.60 -2.78 14.11
N ASN A 131 -3.59 -2.74 14.98
CA ASN A 131 -2.55 -3.76 15.03
C ASN A 131 -3.07 -5.03 15.74
N LEU A 132 -2.36 -6.16 15.56
CA LEU A 132 -2.76 -7.47 16.11
C LEU A 132 -2.87 -7.45 17.66
N ALA A 133 -2.06 -6.64 18.33
CA ALA A 133 -2.12 -6.47 19.79
C ALA A 133 -3.30 -5.60 20.26
N ALA A 134 -4.03 -4.98 19.33
CA ALA A 134 -5.11 -4.04 19.61
C ALA A 134 -4.69 -2.88 20.54
N THR A 135 -3.45 -2.43 20.41
CA THR A 135 -2.87 -1.31 21.18
C THR A 135 -2.84 -0.01 20.41
N GLU A 136 -2.82 -0.09 19.06
CA GLU A 136 -2.82 1.07 18.17
C GLU A 136 -3.92 0.94 17.14
N PHE A 137 -4.65 2.04 16.91
CA PHE A 137 -5.74 2.12 15.95
C PHE A 137 -5.59 3.37 15.08
N ILE A 138 -5.81 3.23 13.78
CA ILE A 138 -5.90 4.35 12.85
C ILE A 138 -7.36 4.50 12.41
N ILE A 139 -7.91 5.69 12.59
CA ILE A 139 -9.28 6.07 12.24
C ILE A 139 -9.21 6.92 10.98
N TYR A 140 -9.69 6.36 9.86
CA TYR A 140 -9.72 7.07 8.58
C TYR A 140 -11.01 7.87 8.44
N TYR A 141 -10.87 9.14 8.10
CA TYR A 141 -12.02 10.00 7.87
C TYR A 141 -11.82 10.91 6.66
N THR A 142 -12.93 11.37 6.08
CA THR A 142 -12.96 12.42 5.07
C THR A 142 -13.63 13.65 5.67
N ALA A 143 -13.13 14.84 5.30
CA ALA A 143 -13.74 16.12 5.66
C ALA A 143 -13.40 17.16 4.59
N GLU A 144 -14.27 18.15 4.39
CA GLU A 144 -14.05 19.24 3.43
C GLU A 144 -13.10 20.29 3.97
N GLY A 145 -13.02 20.42 5.29
CA GLY A 145 -12.21 21.43 5.95
C GLY A 145 -11.45 20.90 7.16
N ARG A 146 -10.93 21.81 7.95
CA ARG A 146 -10.24 21.52 9.20
C ARG A 146 -11.26 21.11 10.26
N VAL A 147 -11.06 19.97 10.91
CA VAL A 147 -11.93 19.46 11.98
C VAL A 147 -11.26 19.65 13.33
N ASP A 148 -11.99 20.17 14.31
CA ASP A 148 -11.53 20.18 15.71
C ASP A 148 -12.02 18.94 16.44
N PHE A 149 -11.12 17.98 16.64
CA PHE A 149 -11.41 16.70 17.27
C PHE A 149 -10.91 16.56 18.71
N ARG A 150 -10.57 17.68 19.39
CA ARG A 150 -10.04 17.63 20.77
C ARG A 150 -10.99 16.91 21.72
N GLU A 151 -12.28 17.25 21.66
CA GLU A 151 -13.30 16.62 22.50
C GLU A 151 -13.60 15.16 22.05
N LEU A 152 -13.59 14.90 20.75
CA LEU A 152 -13.74 13.55 20.23
C LEU A 152 -12.61 12.63 20.71
N VAL A 153 -11.38 13.11 20.71
CA VAL A 153 -10.22 12.34 21.20
C VAL A 153 -10.36 12.04 22.69
N LYS A 154 -10.86 12.98 23.50
CA LYS A 154 -11.14 12.73 24.94
C LYS A 154 -12.20 11.62 25.12
N ASP A 155 -13.29 11.68 24.34
CA ASP A 155 -14.35 10.65 24.39
C ASP A 155 -13.80 9.28 24.02
N ILE A 156 -12.97 9.20 22.96
CA ILE A 156 -12.33 7.95 22.52
C ILE A 156 -11.44 7.40 23.64
N HIS A 157 -10.55 8.21 24.20
CA HIS A 157 -9.62 7.77 25.26
C HIS A 157 -10.35 7.38 26.55
N GLY A 158 -11.51 7.99 26.84
CA GLY A 158 -12.33 7.63 27.99
C GLY A 158 -12.96 6.24 27.89
N ARG A 159 -13.17 5.72 26.68
CA ARG A 159 -13.87 4.45 26.46
C ARG A 159 -12.97 3.34 25.90
N PHE A 160 -12.01 3.69 25.04
CA PHE A 160 -11.13 2.73 24.38
C PHE A 160 -9.69 2.93 24.84
N ARG A 161 -9.06 1.84 25.30
CA ARG A 161 -7.64 1.83 25.64
C ARG A 161 -6.81 1.66 24.38
N GLY A 162 -5.69 2.36 24.30
CA GLY A 162 -4.73 2.29 23.21
C GLY A 162 -4.43 3.67 22.62
N ARG A 163 -3.53 3.67 21.65
CA ARG A 163 -3.20 4.86 20.87
C ARG A 163 -4.16 4.96 19.68
N HIS A 164 -4.78 6.12 19.52
CA HIS A 164 -5.71 6.38 18.41
C HIS A 164 -5.16 7.51 17.55
N GLU A 165 -4.96 7.25 16.29
CA GLU A 165 -4.56 8.24 15.28
C GLU A 165 -5.74 8.55 14.38
N LEU A 166 -6.12 9.83 14.26
CA LEU A 166 -7.11 10.27 13.28
C LEU A 166 -6.38 10.70 12.01
N ARG A 167 -6.71 10.05 10.88
CA ARG A 167 -6.08 10.32 9.60
C ARG A 167 -7.10 10.75 8.58
N GLN A 168 -6.94 11.98 8.10
CA GLN A 168 -7.75 12.48 7.00
C GLN A 168 -7.27 11.87 5.69
N ILE A 169 -8.21 11.35 4.91
CA ILE A 169 -7.96 10.78 3.58
C ILE A 169 -8.69 11.59 2.51
N SER A 170 -8.11 11.61 1.32
CA SER A 170 -8.70 12.26 0.16
C SER A 170 -9.88 11.46 -0.40
N PRO A 171 -10.81 12.07 -1.18
CA PRO A 171 -11.89 11.32 -1.83
C PRO A 171 -11.39 10.19 -2.75
N ARG A 172 -10.19 10.30 -3.32
CA ARG A 172 -9.60 9.26 -4.15
C ARG A 172 -9.09 8.08 -3.31
N GLU A 173 -8.43 8.36 -2.19
CA GLU A 173 -8.04 7.32 -1.23
C GLU A 173 -9.26 6.62 -0.65
N HIS A 174 -10.31 7.39 -0.34
CA HIS A 174 -11.59 6.81 0.10
C HIS A 174 -12.16 5.83 -0.94
N ALA A 175 -12.23 6.23 -2.21
CA ALA A 175 -12.67 5.35 -3.29
C ALA A 175 -11.73 4.14 -3.45
N GLY A 176 -10.42 4.33 -3.28
CA GLY A 176 -9.43 3.26 -3.29
C GLY A 176 -9.63 2.26 -2.16
N LEU A 177 -9.95 2.72 -0.95
CA LEU A 177 -10.24 1.86 0.20
C LEU A 177 -11.52 1.02 -0.02
N LEU A 178 -12.58 1.61 -0.54
CA LEU A 178 -13.84 0.92 -0.81
C LEU A 178 -13.72 -0.07 -1.98
N GLY A 179 -12.87 0.25 -2.96
CA GLY A 179 -12.78 -0.52 -4.19
C GLY A 179 -14.00 -0.30 -5.09
N GLY A 180 -14.20 -1.22 -6.02
CA GLY A 180 -15.35 -1.21 -6.95
C GLY A 180 -14.91 -1.20 -8.42
N VAL A 181 -15.85 -0.91 -9.31
CA VAL A 181 -15.67 -0.89 -10.76
C VAL A 181 -15.72 0.55 -11.27
N GLY A 182 -14.78 0.91 -12.10
CA GLY A 182 -14.72 2.23 -12.74
C GLY A 182 -15.66 2.37 -13.93
N PRO A 183 -15.82 3.58 -14.49
CA PRO A 183 -16.62 3.78 -15.71
C PRO A 183 -16.09 3.03 -16.95
N CYS A 184 -14.86 2.53 -16.89
CA CYS A 184 -14.24 1.70 -17.93
C CYS A 184 -14.58 0.21 -17.82
N GLY A 185 -15.39 -0.21 -16.83
CA GLY A 185 -15.73 -1.61 -16.57
C GLY A 185 -14.67 -2.44 -15.86
N GLN A 186 -13.52 -1.82 -15.53
CA GLN A 186 -12.42 -2.47 -14.80
C GLN A 186 -12.43 -2.08 -13.32
N GLY A 187 -11.76 -2.87 -12.48
CA GLY A 187 -11.53 -2.49 -11.09
C GLY A 187 -10.86 -1.13 -10.96
N LEU A 188 -11.18 -0.39 -9.90
CA LEU A 188 -10.60 0.94 -9.69
C LEU A 188 -9.07 0.87 -9.63
N CYS A 189 -8.38 1.69 -10.43
CA CYS A 189 -6.92 1.78 -10.43
C CYS A 189 -6.37 2.10 -9.03
N CYS A 190 -7.05 2.98 -8.29
CA CYS A 190 -6.68 3.37 -6.92
C CYS A 190 -6.87 2.26 -5.87
N SER A 191 -7.63 1.20 -6.16
CA SER A 191 -7.76 0.02 -5.29
C SER A 191 -6.91 -1.15 -5.75
N SER A 192 -6.32 -1.07 -6.95
CA SER A 192 -5.56 -2.16 -7.57
C SER A 192 -4.06 -1.88 -7.48
N PHE A 193 -3.53 -1.01 -8.32
CA PHE A 193 -2.08 -0.84 -8.50
C PHE A 193 -1.56 0.58 -8.24
N ILE A 194 -2.45 1.60 -8.20
CA ILE A 194 -2.01 2.97 -7.91
C ILE A 194 -1.97 3.17 -6.40
N SER A 195 -0.78 3.17 -5.84
CA SER A 195 -0.51 3.52 -4.44
C SER A 195 -0.17 5.01 -4.27
N GLU A 196 0.47 5.61 -5.28
CA GLU A 196 0.84 7.03 -5.30
C GLU A 196 -0.04 7.82 -6.26
N PHE A 197 -0.66 8.90 -5.77
CA PHE A 197 -1.56 9.71 -6.58
C PHE A 197 -0.88 10.97 -7.10
N LYS A 198 -0.50 10.96 -8.38
CA LYS A 198 -0.10 12.19 -9.07
C LYS A 198 -1.33 13.03 -9.40
N SER A 199 -1.19 14.34 -9.28
CA SER A 199 -2.25 15.26 -9.66
C SER A 199 -2.37 15.33 -11.18
N VAL A 200 -3.58 15.06 -11.70
CA VAL A 200 -3.90 15.24 -13.11
C VAL A 200 -4.34 16.70 -13.32
N THR A 201 -3.71 17.38 -14.25
CA THR A 201 -4.06 18.76 -14.59
C THR A 201 -5.21 18.81 -15.60
N THR A 202 -5.97 19.91 -15.60
CA THR A 202 -7.03 20.15 -16.60
C THR A 202 -6.47 20.22 -18.02
N ARG A 203 -5.20 20.62 -18.17
CA ARG A 203 -4.52 20.65 -19.48
C ARG A 203 -4.35 19.23 -20.03
N GLN A 204 -3.83 18.31 -19.23
CA GLN A 204 -3.72 16.90 -19.62
C GLN A 204 -5.09 16.28 -19.95
N ALA A 205 -6.11 16.62 -19.18
CA ALA A 205 -7.46 16.15 -19.47
C ALA A 205 -8.01 16.69 -20.80
N LYS A 206 -7.75 17.97 -21.15
CA LYS A 206 -8.15 18.58 -22.43
C LYS A 206 -7.43 18.01 -23.66
N GLU A 207 -6.23 17.51 -23.51
CA GLU A 207 -5.47 16.88 -24.58
C GLU A 207 -6.10 15.55 -25.01
N ILE A 208 -6.79 14.88 -24.08
CA ILE A 208 -7.50 13.61 -24.34
C ILE A 208 -8.95 13.88 -24.75
N ASP A 209 -9.62 14.79 -24.07
CA ASP A 209 -10.99 15.20 -24.37
C ASP A 209 -11.11 16.74 -24.28
N PRO A 210 -11.04 17.46 -25.42
CA PRO A 210 -11.06 18.94 -25.45
C PRO A 210 -12.29 19.52 -24.76
N ASP A 211 -13.44 18.84 -24.83
CA ASP A 211 -14.70 19.30 -24.26
C ASP A 211 -14.81 19.03 -22.75
N LEU A 212 -13.83 18.33 -22.16
CA LEU A 212 -13.82 17.91 -20.76
C LEU A 212 -15.13 17.27 -20.32
N SER A 213 -15.72 16.39 -21.14
CA SER A 213 -16.95 15.70 -20.80
C SER A 213 -16.80 14.98 -19.44
N PRO A 214 -17.65 15.28 -18.44
CA PRO A 214 -17.54 14.64 -17.12
C PRO A 214 -17.58 13.12 -17.16
N MET A 215 -18.37 12.52 -18.05
CA MET A 215 -18.46 11.06 -18.21
C MET A 215 -17.13 10.44 -18.65
N LYS A 216 -16.35 11.15 -19.47
CA LYS A 216 -15.06 10.66 -19.97
C LYS A 216 -13.90 11.01 -19.02
N THR A 217 -13.94 12.14 -18.35
CA THR A 217 -12.81 12.69 -17.60
C THR A 217 -12.91 12.52 -16.09
N THR A 218 -14.12 12.34 -15.53
CA THR A 218 -14.33 12.23 -14.08
C THR A 218 -14.33 10.78 -13.61
N GLY A 219 -13.56 10.49 -12.56
CA GLY A 219 -13.54 9.19 -11.90
C GLY A 219 -14.63 9.04 -10.85
N MET A 220 -14.81 7.82 -10.32
CA MET A 220 -15.78 7.52 -9.24
C MET A 220 -15.54 8.33 -7.96
N CYS A 221 -14.33 8.83 -7.75
CA CYS A 221 -13.98 9.71 -6.62
C CYS A 221 -14.39 11.18 -6.81
N GLY A 222 -15.06 11.54 -7.92
CA GLY A 222 -15.42 12.92 -8.26
C GLY A 222 -14.26 13.80 -8.75
N ARG A 223 -13.03 13.27 -8.84
CA ARG A 223 -11.87 13.98 -9.40
C ARG A 223 -11.55 13.47 -10.81
N LEU A 224 -10.67 14.19 -11.53
CA LEU A 224 -10.19 13.72 -12.83
C LEU A 224 -9.64 12.28 -12.71
N LYS A 225 -9.92 11.44 -13.71
CA LYS A 225 -9.49 10.05 -13.75
C LYS A 225 -7.96 9.97 -13.63
N CYS A 226 -7.46 9.14 -12.73
CA CYS A 226 -6.03 8.91 -12.57
C CYS A 226 -5.38 8.27 -13.80
N CYS A 227 -6.15 7.50 -14.59
CA CYS A 227 -5.67 6.91 -15.84
C CYS A 227 -5.33 7.94 -16.92
N LEU A 228 -5.80 9.19 -16.82
CA LEU A 228 -5.39 10.26 -17.74
C LEU A 228 -3.90 10.60 -17.63
N SER A 229 -3.24 10.21 -16.53
CA SER A 229 -1.79 10.35 -16.38
C SER A 229 -1.00 9.17 -16.94
N PHE A 230 -1.68 8.14 -17.48
CA PHE A 230 -1.07 6.91 -18.01
C PHE A 230 -1.31 6.72 -19.51
N ASP A 231 -1.71 7.76 -20.22
CA ASP A 231 -1.93 7.65 -21.67
C ASP A 231 -0.61 7.29 -22.36
N PRO A 232 -0.55 6.16 -23.10
CA PRO A 232 0.65 5.74 -23.80
C PRO A 232 1.06 6.69 -24.93
N ASN A 233 0.18 7.60 -25.34
CA ASN A 233 0.45 8.63 -26.33
C ASN A 233 0.96 9.94 -25.71
N ASP A 234 1.24 9.95 -24.41
CA ASP A 234 1.69 11.12 -23.69
C ASP A 234 3.09 11.57 -24.13
N LYS A 235 3.12 12.33 -25.23
CA LYS A 235 4.30 13.06 -25.72
C LYS A 235 4.63 14.29 -24.86
N ILE A 236 3.89 14.54 -23.79
CA ILE A 236 3.77 15.86 -23.13
C ILE A 236 4.56 15.92 -21.84
N SER A 237 4.73 14.84 -21.15
CA SER A 237 5.60 14.77 -20.00
C SER A 237 6.87 14.03 -20.37
N GLY A 238 7.97 14.70 -20.50
CA GLY A 238 9.30 14.07 -20.67
C GLY A 238 9.70 13.13 -19.51
N THR A 239 8.73 12.56 -18.85
CA THR A 239 8.77 11.58 -17.77
C THR A 239 8.00 10.34 -18.19
N THR A 240 8.48 9.70 -19.26
CA THR A 240 8.09 8.32 -19.54
C THR A 240 8.64 7.42 -18.45
N GLY A 241 7.76 6.85 -17.67
CA GLY A 241 7.99 5.49 -17.23
C GLY A 241 8.60 5.22 -15.89
N ASP A 242 8.64 6.13 -14.94
CA ASP A 242 9.10 5.79 -13.61
C ASP A 242 7.94 5.43 -12.65
N TRP A 243 7.22 4.39 -13.03
CA TRP A 243 6.26 3.76 -12.11
C TRP A 243 7.00 2.72 -11.27
N VAL A 244 7.81 3.22 -10.36
CA VAL A 244 8.27 2.42 -9.23
C VAL A 244 7.05 2.25 -8.33
N THR A 245 6.65 1.01 -8.09
CA THR A 245 5.85 0.70 -6.92
C THR A 245 6.71 1.01 -5.71
N VAL A 246 6.72 2.27 -5.30
CA VAL A 246 7.30 2.65 -4.03
C VAL A 246 6.40 2.00 -2.99
N ASP A 247 6.99 1.28 -2.05
CA ASP A 247 6.31 0.73 -0.89
C ASP A 247 5.77 1.87 -0.04
N ASN A 248 4.73 2.51 -0.55
CA ASN A 248 4.04 3.52 0.21
C ASN A 248 3.10 2.80 1.17
N ASP A 249 3.24 3.13 2.44
CA ASP A 249 2.15 2.99 3.40
C ASP A 249 0.86 3.37 2.65
N PRO A 250 -0.12 2.45 2.44
CA PRO A 250 -1.36 2.75 1.71
C PRO A 250 -2.09 3.96 2.28
N MET A 251 -1.55 4.53 3.31
CA MET A 251 -2.01 5.62 4.13
C MET A 251 -1.15 6.90 3.99
N GLY A 252 -0.19 6.95 3.05
CA GLY A 252 0.45 8.20 2.62
C GLY A 252 1.54 8.78 3.53
N ARG A 253 2.21 8.01 4.38
CA ARG A 253 3.43 8.48 5.04
C ARG A 253 4.62 8.35 4.09
N LYS A 254 5.18 9.45 3.66
CA LYS A 254 6.51 9.46 3.05
C LYS A 254 7.52 9.09 4.11
N ASN A 255 8.22 7.98 3.93
CA ASN A 255 9.40 7.70 4.73
C ASN A 255 10.50 8.70 4.30
N PRO A 256 10.97 9.61 5.16
CA PRO A 256 11.89 10.68 4.74
C PRO A 256 13.30 10.20 4.36
N LYS A 257 13.55 8.89 4.34
CA LYS A 257 14.87 8.29 4.07
C LYS A 257 14.98 7.51 2.75
N GLU A 258 13.91 7.36 1.98
CA GLU A 258 13.98 6.60 0.73
C GLU A 258 14.25 7.50 -0.48
N LYS A 259 15.40 7.28 -1.10
CA LYS A 259 15.74 7.83 -2.41
C LYS A 259 15.00 7.01 -3.47
N VAL A 260 14.09 7.63 -4.18
CA VAL A 260 13.42 7.07 -5.36
C VAL A 260 14.47 6.94 -6.48
N PHE A 261 14.74 5.71 -6.93
CA PHE A 261 15.59 5.47 -8.10
C PHE A 261 14.73 5.32 -9.37
N PRO A 262 15.07 6.02 -10.46
CA PRO A 262 14.37 5.85 -11.72
C PRO A 262 14.69 4.48 -12.36
N LEU A 263 13.66 3.77 -12.81
CA LEU A 263 13.82 2.58 -13.64
C LEU A 263 14.24 3.01 -15.05
N SER A 264 15.47 2.71 -15.44
CA SER A 264 15.93 2.88 -16.80
C SER A 264 15.12 1.98 -17.75
N ALA A 265 14.50 2.59 -18.76
CA ALA A 265 13.75 1.91 -19.79
C ALA A 265 14.63 0.89 -20.52
N THR A 266 14.34 -0.39 -20.38
CA THR A 266 14.86 -1.41 -21.27
C THR A 266 14.23 -1.19 -22.65
N ARG A 267 15.00 -0.60 -23.58
CA ARG A 267 14.65 -0.58 -25.00
C ARG A 267 14.53 -2.02 -25.47
N ARG A 268 13.32 -2.43 -25.83
CA ARG A 268 13.16 -3.57 -26.74
C ARG A 268 13.54 -3.06 -28.13
N SER A 269 14.71 -3.47 -28.60
CA SER A 269 15.03 -3.44 -30.02
C SER A 269 14.18 -4.47 -30.73
N ALA A 270 13.60 -4.03 -31.84
CA ALA A 270 12.78 -4.81 -32.77
C ALA A 270 13.49 -6.06 -33.28
#